data_a8ef8bd96e93c53a72090f561e71b5fe
#
_entry.id   a8ef8bd96e93c53a72090f561e71b5fe
#
_cell.length_a   1.000
_cell.length_b   1.000
_cell.length_c   1.000
_cell.angle_alpha   90.00
_cell.angle_beta   90.00
_cell.angle_gamma   90.00
#
_symmetry.space_group_name_H-M   'P 1'
#
loop_
_entity.id
_entity.type
_entity.pdbx_description
1 polymer ?
#
loop_
_entity_poly.entity_id
_entity_poly.type
_entity_poly.pdbx_seq_one_letter_code
_entity_poly.pdbx_strand_id
1 'polypeptide(L)'
;MKRVRTLLAGALLVGLGALAGCTVAEPEEEAPAPDPAPGERWQPRPGTGWQWQLTGRLDTSVKVPVYDVDGFNTTKEQVARLRKDGRKTICYVSTGAWEDFRPDADAFPKQLLGAGNGWKGERWLDIRRLDSLEPLMGKRFDMCRDKGFDAVEPDNMDGYLNTSGFPLTAADQLKYNRLIAKLAHDRGLSVGLKNDLEQIPELVGDFDFAVNEQCAQYQECERLTPFVKAGKAVFHVEYELATSRFCAATGALKLSSMRKKYELGPWREACPRPRA
;
A
#
# COMPACT_ATOMS: atom_id res chain seq x y z
N MET A 1 44.75 86.11 20.20
CA MET A 1 44.18 85.12 21.14
C MET A 1 42.65 85.16 20.99
N LYS A 2 42.08 84.33 20.20
CA LYS A 2 40.62 84.18 20.01
C LYS A 2 40.25 82.77 20.22
N ARG A 3 39.39 82.46 21.21
CA ARG A 3 38.85 81.15 21.49
C ARG A 3 37.68 80.88 20.54
N VAL A 4 37.72 79.79 19.82
CA VAL A 4 36.61 79.28 19.05
C VAL A 4 35.89 78.21 19.86
N ARG A 5 34.57 78.35 20.06
CA ARG A 5 33.70 77.40 20.74
C ARG A 5 33.11 76.46 19.63
N THR A 6 33.35 75.16 19.77
CA THR A 6 32.74 74.15 18.98
C THR A 6 31.48 73.63 19.70
N LEU A 7 30.34 73.69 18.97
CA LEU A 7 29.07 73.15 19.39
C LEU A 7 29.03 71.62 18.98
N LEU A 8 28.78 70.74 19.97
CA LEU A 8 28.47 69.35 19.72
C LEU A 8 26.96 69.20 19.47
N ALA A 9 26.60 68.75 18.28
CA ALA A 9 25.25 68.29 17.98
C ALA A 9 25.14 66.80 18.29
N GLY A 10 24.28 66.46 19.27
CA GLY A 10 23.96 65.08 19.59
C GLY A 10 22.95 64.51 18.59
N ALA A 11 23.31 63.41 17.92
CA ALA A 11 22.40 62.67 17.10
C ALA A 11 21.78 61.51 17.95
N LEU A 12 20.47 61.54 18.15
CA LEU A 12 19.69 60.46 18.69
C LEU A 12 19.55 59.36 17.63
N LEU A 13 20.16 58.21 17.86
CA LEU A 13 19.89 56.97 17.09
C LEU A 13 18.69 56.26 17.70
N VAL A 14 17.56 56.32 17.01
CA VAL A 14 16.40 55.47 17.29
C VAL A 14 16.68 54.10 16.69
N GLY A 15 16.95 53.10 17.54
CA GLY A 15 17.09 51.73 17.16
C GLY A 15 15.72 51.09 16.84
N LEU A 16 15.41 50.83 15.56
CA LEU A 16 14.32 49.93 15.18
C LEU A 16 14.75 48.48 15.47
N GLY A 17 14.20 47.90 16.53
CA GLY A 17 14.29 46.45 16.77
C GLY A 17 13.43 45.71 15.76
N ALA A 18 14.05 45.04 14.79
CA ALA A 18 13.37 44.09 13.92
C ALA A 18 13.08 42.83 14.73
N LEU A 19 11.82 42.60 15.09
CA LEU A 19 11.33 41.33 15.60
C LEU A 19 11.31 40.34 14.41
N ALA A 20 12.31 39.51 14.31
CA ALA A 20 12.29 38.36 13.41
C ALA A 20 11.24 37.34 13.92
N GLY A 21 10.03 37.43 13.42
CA GLY A 21 9.01 36.40 13.63
C GLY A 21 9.45 35.14 12.91
N CYS A 22 9.79 34.09 13.66
CA CYS A 22 9.89 32.74 13.13
C CYS A 22 8.48 32.28 12.72
N THR A 23 8.10 32.49 11.47
CA THR A 23 6.97 31.77 10.89
C THR A 23 7.38 30.32 10.75
N VAL A 24 6.81 29.45 11.59
CA VAL A 24 6.85 28.00 11.38
C VAL A 24 6.03 27.76 10.13
N ALA A 25 6.70 27.43 9.03
CA ALA A 25 6.04 27.00 7.82
C ALA A 25 5.25 25.73 8.15
N GLU A 26 3.94 25.75 7.99
CA GLU A 26 3.12 24.55 7.98
C GLU A 26 3.64 23.64 6.84
N PRO A 27 3.72 22.30 7.07
CA PRO A 27 4.13 21.40 6.01
C PRO A 27 3.13 21.51 4.85
N GLU A 28 3.60 21.95 3.68
CA GLU A 28 2.82 21.92 2.45
C GLU A 28 2.32 20.48 2.24
N GLU A 29 1.01 20.31 2.18
CA GLU A 29 0.36 19.07 1.82
C GLU A 29 0.67 18.82 0.34
N GLU A 30 1.55 17.85 0.05
CA GLU A 30 1.95 17.49 -1.30
C GLU A 30 0.68 17.18 -2.12
N ALA A 31 0.43 17.95 -3.17
CA ALA A 31 -0.72 17.76 -4.04
C ALA A 31 -0.75 16.31 -4.55
N PRO A 32 -1.91 15.67 -4.60
CA PRO A 32 -2.02 14.33 -5.14
C PRO A 32 -1.40 14.28 -6.54
N ALA A 33 -0.63 13.20 -6.79
CA ALA A 33 -0.04 12.99 -8.11
C ALA A 33 -1.16 13.08 -9.19
N PRO A 34 -0.91 13.74 -10.33
CA PRO A 34 -1.91 13.84 -11.38
C PRO A 34 -2.40 12.44 -11.79
N ASP A 35 -3.68 12.37 -12.19
CA ASP A 35 -4.22 11.12 -12.73
C ASP A 35 -3.38 10.67 -13.93
N PRO A 36 -3.12 9.34 -14.07
CA PRO A 36 -2.40 8.82 -15.21
C PRO A 36 -3.10 9.22 -16.51
N ALA A 37 -2.31 9.42 -17.58
CA ALA A 37 -2.85 9.70 -18.91
C ALA A 37 -3.80 8.57 -19.35
N PRO A 38 -4.77 8.83 -20.25
CA PRO A 38 -5.66 7.80 -20.76
C PRO A 38 -4.86 6.60 -21.27
N GLY A 39 -5.05 5.42 -20.64
CA GLY A 39 -4.30 4.19 -20.95
C GLY A 39 -3.13 3.90 -20.03
N GLU A 40 -2.71 4.82 -19.16
CA GLU A 40 -1.72 4.56 -18.11
C GLU A 40 -2.41 4.08 -16.83
N ARG A 41 -1.85 3.04 -16.22
CA ARG A 41 -2.27 2.58 -14.90
C ARG A 41 -1.62 3.42 -13.80
N TRP A 42 -2.34 3.62 -12.70
CA TRP A 42 -1.81 4.31 -11.54
C TRP A 42 -0.61 3.55 -10.94
N GLN A 43 0.50 4.25 -10.73
CA GLN A 43 1.68 3.71 -10.06
C GLN A 43 2.00 4.54 -8.81
N PRO A 44 1.76 4.01 -7.60
CA PRO A 44 2.13 4.71 -6.37
C PRO A 44 3.65 4.79 -6.23
N ARG A 45 4.11 5.96 -5.75
CA ARG A 45 5.55 6.24 -5.56
C ARG A 45 6.00 5.85 -4.14
N PRO A 46 7.31 5.58 -3.94
CA PRO A 46 7.86 5.34 -2.61
C PRO A 46 7.50 6.47 -1.63
N GLY A 47 7.15 6.10 -0.38
CA GLY A 47 6.74 7.06 0.65
C GLY A 47 5.28 7.53 0.57
N THR A 48 4.48 7.08 -0.41
CA THR A 48 3.06 7.37 -0.50
C THR A 48 2.32 6.91 0.77
N GLY A 49 1.63 7.82 1.46
CA GLY A 49 0.84 7.49 2.65
C GLY A 49 -0.41 6.67 2.31
N TRP A 50 -0.79 5.74 3.18
CA TRP A 50 -1.92 4.86 2.92
C TRP A 50 -2.67 4.44 4.19
N GLN A 51 -3.88 3.99 4.04
CA GLN A 51 -4.67 3.30 5.05
C GLN A 51 -5.03 1.91 4.56
N TRP A 52 -4.85 0.91 5.40
CA TRP A 52 -5.30 -0.45 5.15
C TRP A 52 -6.45 -0.79 6.11
N GLN A 53 -7.64 -1.00 5.57
CA GLN A 53 -8.80 -1.33 6.40
C GLN A 53 -9.67 -2.38 5.71
N LEU A 54 -9.63 -3.60 6.20
CA LEU A 54 -10.38 -4.73 5.63
C LEU A 54 -11.63 -5.09 6.43
N THR A 55 -11.73 -4.61 7.68
CA THR A 55 -12.85 -4.94 8.57
C THR A 55 -13.50 -3.71 9.18
N GLY A 56 -14.76 -3.89 9.63
CA GLY A 56 -15.53 -2.86 10.30
C GLY A 56 -16.09 -1.80 9.35
N ARG A 57 -16.71 -0.77 9.93
CA ARG A 57 -17.23 0.37 9.15
C ARG A 57 -16.06 1.18 8.62
N LEU A 58 -16.04 1.43 7.30
CA LEU A 58 -15.01 2.22 6.64
C LEU A 58 -14.87 3.61 7.28
N ASP A 59 -13.67 3.90 7.80
CA ASP A 59 -13.30 5.20 8.35
C ASP A 59 -12.59 6.04 7.30
N THR A 60 -13.25 7.06 6.80
CA THR A 60 -12.70 7.99 5.79
C THR A 60 -12.08 9.24 6.40
N SER A 61 -11.98 9.34 7.74
CA SER A 61 -11.40 10.50 8.43
C SER A 61 -9.88 10.59 8.30
N VAL A 62 -9.22 9.48 8.05
CA VAL A 62 -7.75 9.41 7.89
C VAL A 62 -7.33 10.17 6.62
N LYS A 63 -6.47 11.18 6.79
CA LYS A 63 -6.00 12.04 5.68
C LYS A 63 -4.78 11.42 4.99
N VAL A 64 -5.05 10.51 4.06
CA VAL A 64 -4.01 9.83 3.25
C VAL A 64 -4.49 9.72 1.80
N PRO A 65 -3.57 9.72 0.83
CA PRO A 65 -3.93 9.65 -0.58
C PRO A 65 -4.40 8.27 -1.04
N VAL A 66 -4.13 7.19 -0.27
CA VAL A 66 -4.45 5.82 -0.69
C VAL A 66 -5.24 5.09 0.39
N TYR A 67 -6.30 4.41 -0.03
CA TYR A 67 -7.08 3.49 0.79
C TYR A 67 -7.07 2.10 0.17
N ASP A 68 -6.62 1.12 0.93
CA ASP A 68 -6.71 -0.30 0.61
C ASP A 68 -7.82 -0.91 1.47
N VAL A 69 -8.83 -1.45 0.81
CA VAL A 69 -10.08 -1.87 1.47
C VAL A 69 -10.61 -3.16 0.85
N ASP A 70 -11.38 -3.92 1.65
CA ASP A 70 -11.98 -5.17 1.21
C ASP A 70 -12.88 -4.97 -0.02
N GLY A 71 -12.58 -5.68 -1.11
CA GLY A 71 -13.25 -5.52 -2.40
C GLY A 71 -14.71 -5.97 -2.39
N PHE A 72 -15.04 -7.00 -1.64
CA PHE A 72 -16.42 -7.50 -1.56
C PHE A 72 -17.31 -6.61 -0.70
N ASN A 73 -16.83 -6.21 0.48
CA ASN A 73 -17.60 -5.49 1.48
C ASN A 73 -17.69 -3.97 1.20
N THR A 74 -16.76 -3.40 0.43
CA THR A 74 -16.79 -1.98 0.07
C THR A 74 -17.72 -1.77 -1.11
N THR A 75 -18.69 -0.84 -0.96
CA THR A 75 -19.66 -0.55 -2.02
C THR A 75 -19.09 0.39 -3.08
N LYS A 76 -19.70 0.38 -4.28
CA LYS A 76 -19.34 1.31 -5.37
C LYS A 76 -19.45 2.78 -4.93
N GLU A 77 -20.44 3.11 -4.11
CA GLU A 77 -20.67 4.47 -3.60
C GLU A 77 -19.57 4.90 -2.62
N GLN A 78 -19.06 3.94 -1.80
CA GLN A 78 -17.94 4.21 -0.89
C GLN A 78 -16.65 4.47 -1.68
N VAL A 79 -16.37 3.65 -2.70
CA VAL A 79 -15.23 3.87 -3.62
C VAL A 79 -15.35 5.23 -4.31
N ALA A 80 -16.53 5.54 -4.88
CA ALA A 80 -16.76 6.81 -5.56
C ALA A 80 -16.56 8.01 -4.61
N ARG A 81 -16.93 7.88 -3.33
CA ARG A 81 -16.70 8.93 -2.31
C ARG A 81 -15.22 9.13 -2.05
N LEU A 82 -14.45 8.05 -1.84
CA LEU A 82 -12.99 8.14 -1.65
C LEU A 82 -12.33 8.82 -2.86
N ARG A 83 -12.73 8.45 -4.07
CA ARG A 83 -12.19 9.06 -5.31
C ARG A 83 -12.58 10.52 -5.47
N LYS A 84 -13.81 10.90 -5.10
CA LYS A 84 -14.24 12.31 -5.07
C LYS A 84 -13.42 13.16 -4.11
N ASP A 85 -12.93 12.54 -3.02
CA ASP A 85 -12.03 13.18 -2.06
C ASP A 85 -10.56 13.18 -2.52
N GLY A 86 -10.28 12.85 -3.80
CA GLY A 86 -8.94 12.81 -4.39
C GLY A 86 -8.10 11.61 -3.98
N ARG A 87 -8.70 10.54 -3.46
CA ARG A 87 -7.99 9.35 -2.98
C ARG A 87 -7.98 8.24 -4.01
N LYS A 88 -6.85 7.55 -4.12
CA LYS A 88 -6.74 6.30 -4.87
C LYS A 88 -7.19 5.13 -4.01
N THR A 89 -7.77 4.13 -4.66
CA THR A 89 -8.37 2.98 -3.97
C THR A 89 -7.80 1.67 -4.47
N ILE A 90 -7.38 0.82 -3.53
CA ILE A 90 -6.89 -0.54 -3.78
C ILE A 90 -7.98 -1.51 -3.32
N CYS A 91 -8.29 -2.48 -4.16
CA CYS A 91 -9.27 -3.53 -3.92
C CYS A 91 -8.56 -4.77 -3.38
N TYR A 92 -8.65 -5.01 -2.07
CA TYR A 92 -8.18 -6.27 -1.49
C TYR A 92 -9.09 -7.43 -1.90
N VAL A 93 -8.51 -8.48 -2.45
CA VAL A 93 -9.14 -9.78 -2.70
C VAL A 93 -8.14 -10.91 -2.52
N SER A 94 -8.50 -11.98 -1.82
CA SER A 94 -7.67 -13.17 -1.80
C SER A 94 -7.63 -13.84 -3.18
N THR A 95 -6.45 -14.21 -3.65
CA THR A 95 -6.28 -14.92 -4.93
C THR A 95 -5.60 -16.28 -4.76
N GLY A 96 -4.82 -16.45 -3.70
CA GLY A 96 -4.17 -17.74 -3.40
C GLY A 96 -4.92 -18.58 -2.36
N ALA A 97 -5.99 -18.05 -1.76
CA ALA A 97 -6.86 -18.78 -0.85
C ALA A 97 -8.34 -18.62 -1.19
N TRP A 98 -9.08 -19.68 -0.92
CA TRP A 98 -10.53 -19.70 -0.92
C TRP A 98 -11.05 -19.30 0.47
N GLU A 99 -12.15 -18.56 0.49
CA GLU A 99 -12.78 -18.04 1.70
C GLU A 99 -14.26 -18.46 1.69
N ASP A 100 -14.72 -19.23 2.71
CA ASP A 100 -16.07 -19.81 2.76
C ASP A 100 -17.19 -18.78 2.91
N PHE A 101 -16.83 -17.58 3.36
CA PHE A 101 -17.75 -16.47 3.60
C PHE A 101 -17.90 -15.50 2.41
N ARG A 102 -17.21 -15.74 1.30
CA ARG A 102 -17.34 -14.90 0.11
C ARG A 102 -18.55 -15.27 -0.73
N PRO A 103 -19.21 -14.29 -1.36
CA PRO A 103 -20.40 -14.57 -2.19
C PRO A 103 -20.13 -15.52 -3.36
N ASP A 104 -18.89 -15.64 -3.80
CA ASP A 104 -18.46 -16.50 -4.91
C ASP A 104 -17.87 -17.84 -4.46
N ALA A 105 -17.94 -18.17 -3.16
CA ALA A 105 -17.32 -19.40 -2.61
C ALA A 105 -17.79 -20.68 -3.31
N ASP A 106 -19.07 -20.78 -3.64
CA ASP A 106 -19.65 -21.96 -4.32
C ASP A 106 -19.20 -22.13 -5.77
N ALA A 107 -18.61 -21.09 -6.37
CA ALA A 107 -18.07 -21.19 -7.73
C ALA A 107 -16.75 -21.96 -7.80
N PHE A 108 -16.08 -22.19 -6.68
CA PHE A 108 -14.79 -22.87 -6.63
C PHE A 108 -14.97 -24.40 -6.56
N PRO A 109 -14.49 -25.14 -7.56
CA PRO A 109 -14.46 -26.60 -7.52
C PRO A 109 -13.72 -27.12 -6.27
N LYS A 110 -14.29 -28.08 -5.56
CA LYS A 110 -13.75 -28.61 -4.31
C LYS A 110 -12.31 -29.16 -4.44
N GLN A 111 -11.95 -29.68 -5.60
CA GLN A 111 -10.60 -30.20 -5.90
C GLN A 111 -9.51 -29.09 -5.92
N LEU A 112 -9.89 -27.82 -5.97
CA LEU A 112 -8.95 -26.70 -5.85
C LEU A 112 -8.61 -26.36 -4.41
N LEU A 113 -9.37 -26.88 -3.42
CA LEU A 113 -9.28 -26.47 -2.02
C LEU A 113 -8.30 -27.36 -1.27
N GLY A 114 -7.19 -26.78 -0.83
CA GLY A 114 -6.12 -27.44 -0.09
C GLY A 114 -6.30 -27.44 1.42
N ALA A 115 -5.19 -27.32 2.15
CA ALA A 115 -5.17 -27.19 3.61
C ALA A 115 -5.64 -25.79 4.05
N GLY A 116 -6.01 -25.62 5.30
CA GLY A 116 -6.27 -24.30 5.90
C GLY A 116 -5.00 -23.44 5.89
N ASN A 117 -5.15 -22.14 5.71
CA ASN A 117 -4.03 -21.17 5.72
C ASN A 117 -3.79 -20.52 7.09
N GLY A 118 -4.46 -20.98 8.13
CA GLY A 118 -4.38 -20.42 9.49
C GLY A 118 -5.55 -19.52 9.87
N TRP A 119 -6.31 -19.02 8.90
CA TRP A 119 -7.51 -18.22 9.12
C TRP A 119 -8.77 -19.07 9.06
N LYS A 120 -9.70 -18.81 9.96
CA LYS A 120 -10.96 -19.56 10.01
C LYS A 120 -11.79 -19.34 8.75
N GLY A 121 -12.17 -20.45 8.10
CA GLY A 121 -12.96 -20.40 6.87
C GLY A 121 -12.12 -20.27 5.59
N GLU A 122 -10.79 -20.28 5.71
CA GLU A 122 -9.91 -20.11 4.55
C GLU A 122 -9.08 -21.35 4.25
N ARG A 123 -8.83 -21.60 2.98
CA ARG A 123 -8.05 -22.74 2.49
C ARG A 123 -7.21 -22.34 1.30
N TRP A 124 -5.95 -22.78 1.26
CA TRP A 124 -5.08 -22.60 0.10
C TRP A 124 -5.70 -23.15 -1.17
N LEU A 125 -5.42 -22.48 -2.29
CA LEU A 125 -5.84 -22.93 -3.62
C LEU A 125 -4.73 -23.70 -4.34
N ASP A 126 -5.11 -24.69 -5.17
CA ASP A 126 -4.18 -25.33 -6.11
C ASP A 126 -3.88 -24.40 -7.29
N ILE A 127 -2.93 -23.51 -7.09
CA ILE A 127 -2.55 -22.49 -8.08
C ILE A 127 -1.95 -23.05 -9.38
N ARG A 128 -1.68 -24.36 -9.46
CA ARG A 128 -1.27 -25.04 -10.70
C ARG A 128 -2.42 -25.15 -11.73
N ARG A 129 -3.65 -25.02 -11.25
CA ARG A 129 -4.87 -25.19 -12.05
C ARG A 129 -5.31 -23.84 -12.67
N LEU A 130 -4.42 -23.26 -13.47
CA LEU A 130 -4.62 -21.94 -14.07
C LEU A 130 -5.93 -21.82 -14.82
N ASP A 131 -6.26 -22.80 -15.69
CA ASP A 131 -7.47 -22.79 -16.52
C ASP A 131 -8.77 -22.70 -15.67
N SER A 132 -8.74 -23.25 -14.45
CA SER A 132 -9.86 -23.19 -13.51
C SER A 132 -9.91 -21.90 -12.73
N LEU A 133 -8.74 -21.34 -12.36
CA LEU A 133 -8.62 -20.14 -11.52
C LEU A 133 -8.72 -18.84 -12.30
N GLU A 134 -8.23 -18.80 -13.53
CA GLU A 134 -8.25 -17.61 -14.39
C GLU A 134 -9.66 -16.98 -14.50
N PRO A 135 -10.73 -17.72 -14.85
CA PRO A 135 -12.06 -17.13 -14.93
C PRO A 135 -12.63 -16.70 -13.58
N LEU A 136 -12.25 -17.35 -12.47
CA LEU A 136 -12.69 -17.00 -11.13
C LEU A 136 -12.03 -15.68 -10.67
N MET A 137 -10.71 -15.58 -10.80
CA MET A 137 -9.95 -14.37 -10.46
C MET A 137 -10.30 -13.21 -11.40
N GLY A 138 -10.53 -13.52 -12.69
CA GLY A 138 -11.03 -12.52 -13.65
C GLY A 138 -12.32 -11.87 -13.20
N LYS A 139 -13.29 -12.64 -12.69
CA LYS A 139 -14.56 -12.11 -12.15
C LYS A 139 -14.35 -11.26 -10.88
N ARG A 140 -13.43 -11.64 -9.98
CA ARG A 140 -13.07 -10.83 -8.81
C ARG A 140 -12.50 -9.47 -9.23
N PHE A 141 -11.64 -9.45 -10.24
CA PHE A 141 -11.07 -8.20 -10.76
C PHE A 141 -12.06 -7.39 -11.60
N ASP A 142 -12.99 -8.03 -12.31
CA ASP A 142 -14.13 -7.34 -12.94
C ASP A 142 -14.97 -6.60 -11.89
N MET A 143 -15.26 -7.25 -10.76
CA MET A 143 -15.96 -6.61 -9.63
C MET A 143 -15.19 -5.39 -9.11
N CYS A 144 -13.87 -5.47 -8.92
CA CYS A 144 -13.05 -4.34 -8.49
C CYS A 144 -13.12 -3.18 -9.50
N ARG A 145 -12.91 -3.46 -10.80
CA ARG A 145 -13.04 -2.48 -11.88
C ARG A 145 -14.42 -1.83 -11.90
N ASP A 146 -15.49 -2.61 -11.83
CA ASP A 146 -16.87 -2.14 -11.97
C ASP A 146 -17.34 -1.32 -10.75
N LYS A 147 -16.71 -1.54 -9.58
CA LYS A 147 -16.85 -0.66 -8.41
C LYS A 147 -16.02 0.62 -8.53
N GLY A 148 -15.07 0.71 -9.48
CA GLY A 148 -14.28 1.88 -9.77
C GLY A 148 -12.98 1.98 -8.98
N PHE A 149 -12.42 0.87 -8.50
CA PHE A 149 -11.10 0.83 -7.89
C PHE A 149 -9.99 1.19 -8.89
N ASP A 150 -8.88 1.72 -8.40
CA ASP A 150 -7.70 2.08 -9.22
C ASP A 150 -6.71 0.92 -9.31
N ALA A 151 -6.71 0.03 -8.32
CA ALA A 151 -5.76 -1.07 -8.20
C ALA A 151 -6.37 -2.27 -7.47
N VAL A 152 -5.63 -3.40 -7.50
CA VAL A 152 -5.92 -4.59 -6.70
C VAL A 152 -4.73 -4.97 -5.82
N GLU A 153 -5.02 -5.42 -4.60
CA GLU A 153 -4.12 -6.20 -3.74
C GLU A 153 -4.59 -7.64 -3.76
N PRO A 154 -3.96 -8.51 -4.58
CA PRO A 154 -4.20 -9.95 -4.56
C PRO A 154 -3.48 -10.57 -3.38
N ASP A 155 -4.18 -11.19 -2.45
CA ASP A 155 -3.60 -11.79 -1.26
C ASP A 155 -3.27 -13.27 -1.44
N ASN A 156 -2.42 -13.81 -0.55
CA ASN A 156 -1.95 -15.20 -0.51
C ASN A 156 -1.14 -15.60 -1.76
N MET A 157 -0.17 -14.76 -2.13
CA MET A 157 0.63 -14.90 -3.35
C MET A 157 1.93 -15.71 -3.16
N ASP A 158 2.07 -16.43 -2.05
CA ASP A 158 3.27 -17.18 -1.64
C ASP A 158 2.97 -18.60 -1.14
N GLY A 159 1.88 -19.20 -1.64
CA GLY A 159 1.40 -20.52 -1.21
C GLY A 159 2.44 -21.63 -1.29
N TYR A 160 3.45 -21.52 -2.18
CA TYR A 160 4.52 -22.51 -2.32
C TYR A 160 5.46 -22.58 -1.10
N LEU A 161 5.53 -21.52 -0.30
CA LEU A 161 6.29 -21.47 0.96
C LEU A 161 5.49 -22.05 2.14
N ASN A 162 4.23 -22.41 1.92
CA ASN A 162 3.29 -22.78 2.96
C ASN A 162 2.84 -24.25 2.83
N THR A 163 2.33 -24.81 3.93
CA THR A 163 1.72 -26.15 3.93
C THR A 163 0.33 -26.07 3.26
N SER A 164 0.31 -25.86 1.95
CA SER A 164 -0.93 -25.63 1.18
C SER A 164 -1.79 -26.88 0.99
N GLY A 165 -1.25 -28.08 1.25
CA GLY A 165 -1.89 -29.35 0.92
C GLY A 165 -1.66 -29.79 -0.55
N PHE A 166 -0.89 -29.01 -1.29
CA PHE A 166 -0.48 -29.30 -2.68
C PHE A 166 1.05 -29.21 -2.80
N PRO A 167 1.68 -30.01 -3.68
CA PRO A 167 3.11 -29.91 -3.95
C PRO A 167 3.38 -28.70 -4.88
N LEU A 168 3.13 -27.49 -4.39
CA LEU A 168 3.39 -26.26 -5.12
C LEU A 168 4.90 -25.99 -5.20
N THR A 169 5.36 -25.56 -6.36
CA THR A 169 6.76 -25.18 -6.58
C THR A 169 6.88 -23.65 -6.74
N ALA A 170 8.09 -23.11 -6.58
CA ALA A 170 8.38 -21.70 -6.88
C ALA A 170 8.01 -21.34 -8.36
N ALA A 171 8.23 -22.28 -9.28
CA ALA A 171 7.86 -22.08 -10.69
C ALA A 171 6.33 -22.01 -10.90
N ASP A 172 5.55 -22.80 -10.17
CA ASP A 172 4.08 -22.72 -10.19
C ASP A 172 3.61 -21.37 -9.67
N GLN A 173 4.17 -20.91 -8.54
CA GLN A 173 3.85 -19.62 -7.95
C GLN A 173 4.18 -18.47 -8.89
N LEU A 174 5.39 -18.46 -9.45
CA LEU A 174 5.81 -17.43 -10.39
C LEU A 174 4.89 -17.33 -11.59
N LYS A 175 4.48 -18.49 -12.15
CA LYS A 175 3.54 -18.55 -13.27
C LYS A 175 2.17 -18.02 -12.88
N TYR A 176 1.69 -18.38 -11.69
CA TYR A 176 0.40 -17.91 -11.19
C TYR A 176 0.41 -16.40 -10.92
N ASN A 177 1.45 -15.90 -10.24
CA ASN A 177 1.58 -14.47 -9.92
C ASN A 177 1.61 -13.61 -11.19
N ARG A 178 2.27 -14.07 -12.25
CA ARG A 178 2.22 -13.40 -13.57
C ARG A 178 0.85 -13.42 -14.21
N LEU A 179 0.10 -14.51 -14.10
CA LEU A 179 -1.29 -14.57 -14.54
C LEU A 179 -2.16 -13.55 -13.80
N ILE A 180 -2.03 -13.46 -12.47
CA ILE A 180 -2.76 -12.50 -11.64
C ILE A 180 -2.44 -11.06 -12.05
N ALA A 181 -1.16 -10.73 -12.25
CA ALA A 181 -0.75 -9.41 -12.72
C ALA A 181 -1.36 -9.08 -14.09
N LYS A 182 -1.30 -10.03 -15.04
CA LYS A 182 -1.91 -9.86 -16.36
C LYS A 182 -3.41 -9.62 -16.29
N LEU A 183 -4.14 -10.37 -15.46
CA LEU A 183 -5.60 -10.25 -15.31
C LEU A 183 -6.00 -8.85 -14.78
N ALA A 184 -5.21 -8.27 -13.88
CA ALA A 184 -5.43 -6.91 -13.39
C ALA A 184 -5.13 -5.88 -14.49
N HIS A 185 -4.01 -6.01 -15.17
CA HIS A 185 -3.58 -5.11 -16.24
C HIS A 185 -4.55 -5.10 -17.43
N ASP A 186 -5.06 -6.27 -17.84
CA ASP A 186 -6.07 -6.36 -18.90
C ASP A 186 -7.37 -5.60 -18.57
N ARG A 187 -7.58 -5.26 -17.30
CA ARG A 187 -8.74 -4.50 -16.80
C ARG A 187 -8.42 -3.03 -16.49
N GLY A 188 -7.20 -2.59 -16.78
CA GLY A 188 -6.73 -1.24 -16.49
C GLY A 188 -6.47 -0.99 -14.99
N LEU A 189 -6.44 -2.05 -14.16
CA LEU A 189 -6.12 -1.96 -12.74
C LEU A 189 -4.61 -2.08 -12.53
N SER A 190 -4.05 -1.29 -11.63
CA SER A 190 -2.72 -1.55 -11.09
C SER A 190 -2.76 -2.75 -10.14
N VAL A 191 -1.61 -3.38 -9.90
CA VAL A 191 -1.54 -4.59 -9.07
C VAL A 191 -0.36 -4.55 -8.11
N GLY A 192 -0.63 -4.91 -6.85
CA GLY A 192 0.38 -5.06 -5.80
C GLY A 192 0.85 -6.50 -5.67
N LEU A 193 2.16 -6.73 -5.49
CA LEU A 193 2.67 -8.02 -5.05
C LEU A 193 2.53 -8.12 -3.54
N LYS A 194 1.73 -9.08 -3.06
CA LYS A 194 1.62 -9.36 -1.62
C LYS A 194 2.70 -10.32 -1.18
N ASN A 195 3.55 -9.87 -0.23
CA ASN A 195 4.64 -10.68 0.31
C ASN A 195 5.54 -11.30 -0.80
N ASP A 196 5.70 -12.62 -0.85
CA ASP A 196 6.48 -13.38 -1.85
C ASP A 196 7.87 -12.78 -2.14
N LEU A 197 8.61 -12.48 -1.05
CA LEU A 197 9.86 -11.73 -1.13
C LEU A 197 10.94 -12.44 -1.95
N GLU A 198 10.87 -13.77 -2.03
CA GLU A 198 11.87 -14.57 -2.75
C GLU A 198 11.79 -14.37 -4.26
N GLN A 199 10.60 -14.09 -4.79
CA GLN A 199 10.36 -13.93 -6.22
C GLN A 199 10.33 -12.46 -6.67
N ILE A 200 10.60 -11.50 -5.78
CA ILE A 200 10.63 -10.07 -6.14
C ILE A 200 11.56 -9.78 -7.34
N PRO A 201 12.78 -10.35 -7.43
CA PRO A 201 13.66 -10.07 -8.58
C PRO A 201 13.02 -10.40 -9.94
N GLU A 202 12.22 -11.46 -10.01
CA GLU A 202 11.54 -11.93 -11.22
C GLU A 202 10.22 -11.21 -11.48
N LEU A 203 9.56 -10.67 -10.40
CA LEU A 203 8.20 -10.14 -10.46
C LEU A 203 8.13 -8.60 -10.41
N VAL A 204 9.17 -7.92 -10.00
CA VAL A 204 9.16 -6.45 -9.87
C VAL A 204 8.79 -5.72 -11.16
N GLY A 205 9.05 -6.34 -12.33
CA GLY A 205 8.65 -5.82 -13.63
C GLY A 205 7.15 -5.98 -13.92
N ASP A 206 6.52 -7.01 -13.34
CA ASP A 206 5.13 -7.39 -13.60
C ASP A 206 4.13 -6.69 -12.66
N PHE A 207 4.58 -6.16 -11.50
CA PHE A 207 3.74 -5.54 -10.48
C PHE A 207 3.99 -4.04 -10.37
N ASP A 208 2.97 -3.26 -10.04
CA ASP A 208 3.02 -1.79 -9.99
C ASP A 208 3.43 -1.26 -8.60
N PHE A 209 3.27 -2.04 -7.55
CA PHE A 209 3.67 -1.78 -6.17
C PHE A 209 3.82 -3.09 -5.39
N ALA A 210 4.21 -3.00 -4.12
CA ALA A 210 4.21 -4.15 -3.22
C ALA A 210 3.40 -3.84 -1.96
N VAL A 211 2.78 -4.87 -1.37
CA VAL A 211 2.22 -4.88 -0.02
C VAL A 211 2.93 -5.95 0.79
N ASN A 212 3.49 -5.58 1.92
CA ASN A 212 4.25 -6.50 2.75
C ASN A 212 3.85 -6.43 4.21
N GLU A 213 3.86 -7.58 4.84
CA GLU A 213 3.62 -7.75 6.27
C GLU A 213 4.89 -8.22 6.95
N GLN A 214 5.21 -7.59 8.10
CA GLN A 214 6.18 -8.06 9.08
C GLN A 214 7.63 -8.16 8.61
N CYS A 215 8.05 -7.47 7.55
CA CYS A 215 9.44 -7.56 7.09
C CYS A 215 10.46 -7.10 8.14
N ALA A 216 10.08 -6.16 9.02
CA ALA A 216 10.99 -5.72 10.09
C ALA A 216 11.07 -6.75 11.22
N GLN A 217 9.95 -7.41 11.56
CA GLN A 217 9.93 -8.51 12.52
C GLN A 217 10.84 -9.65 12.08
N TYR A 218 10.84 -9.99 10.79
CA TYR A 218 11.64 -11.08 10.21
C TYR A 218 13.01 -10.61 9.68
N GLN A 219 13.35 -9.31 9.79
CA GLN A 219 14.63 -8.72 9.38
C GLN A 219 14.92 -8.88 7.88
N GLU A 220 13.91 -8.74 7.04
CA GLU A 220 14.00 -8.97 5.59
C GLU A 220 13.54 -7.79 4.71
N CYS A 221 13.31 -6.60 5.31
CA CYS A 221 12.82 -5.42 4.56
C CYS A 221 13.70 -5.00 3.38
N GLU A 222 15.00 -5.28 3.43
CA GLU A 222 15.93 -5.00 2.34
C GLU A 222 15.55 -5.70 1.02
N ARG A 223 14.86 -6.85 1.11
CA ARG A 223 14.38 -7.62 -0.06
C ARG A 223 13.32 -6.87 -0.87
N LEU A 224 12.67 -5.86 -0.28
CA LEU A 224 11.66 -5.02 -0.92
C LEU A 224 12.26 -3.85 -1.73
N THR A 225 13.58 -3.60 -1.58
CA THR A 225 14.24 -2.46 -2.25
C THR A 225 14.20 -2.48 -3.78
N PRO A 226 14.06 -3.61 -4.49
CA PRO A 226 13.88 -3.58 -5.95
C PRO A 226 12.66 -2.77 -6.39
N PHE A 227 11.54 -2.82 -5.66
CA PHE A 227 10.36 -1.98 -5.92
C PHE A 227 10.70 -0.50 -5.76
N VAL A 228 11.33 -0.11 -4.65
CA VAL A 228 11.72 1.28 -4.40
C VAL A 228 12.71 1.80 -5.46
N LYS A 229 13.69 0.98 -5.85
CA LYS A 229 14.64 1.31 -6.92
C LYS A 229 13.96 1.48 -8.28
N ALA A 230 12.86 0.75 -8.52
CA ALA A 230 12.02 0.89 -9.70
C ALA A 230 11.03 2.08 -9.62
N GLY A 231 11.10 2.91 -8.56
CA GLY A 231 10.19 4.03 -8.35
C GLY A 231 8.79 3.64 -7.89
N LYS A 232 8.60 2.39 -7.46
CA LYS A 232 7.31 1.81 -7.04
C LYS A 232 7.16 1.82 -5.53
N ALA A 233 5.96 2.09 -5.02
CA ALA A 233 5.69 2.07 -3.58
C ALA A 233 5.82 0.66 -2.99
N VAL A 234 6.22 0.62 -1.73
CA VAL A 234 6.07 -0.54 -0.86
C VAL A 234 5.20 -0.14 0.32
N PHE A 235 4.00 -0.65 0.40
CA PHE A 235 3.07 -0.50 1.50
C PHE A 235 3.39 -1.58 2.54
N HIS A 236 3.86 -1.17 3.72
CA HIS A 236 4.39 -2.09 4.72
C HIS A 236 3.63 -1.98 6.04
N VAL A 237 3.36 -3.13 6.65
CA VAL A 237 2.64 -3.23 7.93
C VAL A 237 3.39 -4.12 8.91
N GLU A 238 3.45 -3.67 10.17
CA GLU A 238 3.82 -4.49 11.34
C GLU A 238 2.64 -4.65 12.29
N TYR A 239 2.63 -5.74 13.02
CA TYR A 239 1.59 -6.04 14.01
C TYR A 239 2.15 -6.02 15.44
N GLU A 240 3.19 -6.78 15.72
CA GLU A 240 3.74 -6.99 17.05
C GLU A 240 4.76 -5.91 17.46
N LEU A 241 5.55 -5.43 16.49
CA LEU A 241 6.59 -4.44 16.77
C LEU A 241 5.99 -3.06 17.01
N ALA A 242 6.45 -2.37 18.06
CA ALA A 242 6.16 -0.95 18.23
C ALA A 242 6.82 -0.11 17.12
N THR A 243 6.19 0.99 16.71
CA THR A 243 6.69 1.88 15.64
C THR A 243 8.11 2.38 15.89
N SER A 244 8.50 2.60 17.16
CA SER A 244 9.87 2.96 17.53
C SER A 244 10.94 1.92 17.17
N ARG A 245 10.53 0.67 16.89
CA ARG A 245 11.45 -0.43 16.58
C ARG A 245 11.72 -0.59 15.09
N PHE A 246 10.86 -0.07 14.23
CA PHE A 246 11.00 -0.29 12.78
C PHE A 246 10.94 0.98 11.93
N CYS A 247 10.22 2.03 12.35
CA CYS A 247 9.98 3.18 11.48
C CYS A 247 11.24 3.87 10.97
N ALA A 248 12.30 3.94 11.78
CA ALA A 248 13.55 4.57 11.33
C ALA A 248 14.22 3.75 10.20
N ALA A 249 14.28 2.43 10.37
CA ALA A 249 14.89 1.53 9.38
C ALA A 249 14.05 1.46 8.09
N THR A 250 12.75 1.25 8.19
CA THR A 250 11.86 1.17 7.02
C THR A 250 11.74 2.53 6.30
N GLY A 251 11.79 3.65 7.04
CA GLY A 251 11.84 4.99 6.47
C GLY A 251 13.12 5.25 5.67
N ALA A 252 14.28 4.78 6.14
CA ALA A 252 15.53 4.84 5.37
C ALA A 252 15.45 4.06 4.05
N LEU A 253 14.67 2.99 4.01
CA LEU A 253 14.36 2.21 2.80
C LEU A 253 13.21 2.81 1.98
N LYS A 254 12.65 3.95 2.37
CA LYS A 254 11.50 4.62 1.74
C LYS A 254 10.23 3.76 1.66
N LEU A 255 10.02 2.85 2.61
CA LEU A 255 8.79 2.09 2.73
C LEU A 255 7.69 2.94 3.35
N SER A 256 6.46 2.73 2.92
CA SER A 256 5.25 3.37 3.48
C SER A 256 4.72 2.56 4.66
N SER A 257 5.35 2.70 5.81
CA SER A 257 5.17 1.80 6.95
C SER A 257 4.16 2.30 7.98
N MET A 258 3.41 1.36 8.56
CA MET A 258 2.54 1.59 9.71
C MET A 258 2.41 0.33 10.58
N ARG A 259 1.99 0.53 11.82
CA ARG A 259 1.54 -0.56 12.66
C ARG A 259 0.02 -0.71 12.56
N LYS A 260 -0.44 -1.94 12.49
CA LYS A 260 -1.85 -2.33 12.50
C LYS A 260 -2.09 -3.36 13.61
N LYS A 261 -3.36 -3.69 13.81
CA LYS A 261 -3.76 -4.90 14.52
C LYS A 261 -4.20 -5.95 13.51
N TYR A 262 -4.11 -7.22 13.86
CA TYR A 262 -4.44 -8.34 12.96
C TYR A 262 -5.86 -8.31 12.38
N GLU A 263 -6.82 -7.72 13.11
CA GLU A 263 -8.17 -7.58 12.61
C GLU A 263 -8.33 -6.55 11.47
N LEU A 264 -7.28 -5.80 11.14
CA LEU A 264 -7.24 -4.81 10.06
C LEU A 264 -8.45 -3.85 10.05
N GLY A 265 -8.88 -3.43 11.25
CA GLY A 265 -9.89 -2.38 11.44
C GLY A 265 -9.35 -0.97 11.13
N PRO A 266 -10.10 0.09 11.50
CA PRO A 266 -9.70 1.48 11.19
C PRO A 266 -8.45 1.97 11.95
N TRP A 267 -8.13 1.37 13.09
CA TRP A 267 -6.96 1.79 13.89
C TRP A 267 -5.64 1.61 13.11
N ARG A 268 -4.77 2.60 13.20
CA ARG A 268 -3.41 2.58 12.65
C ARG A 268 -2.46 3.45 13.47
N GLU A 269 -1.19 3.12 13.44
CA GLU A 269 -0.09 3.96 13.93
C GLU A 269 0.95 4.10 12.81
N ALA A 270 0.89 5.22 12.08
CA ALA A 270 1.76 5.43 10.93
C ALA A 270 3.17 5.82 11.35
N CYS A 271 4.18 5.35 10.61
CA CYS A 271 5.52 5.89 10.71
C CYS A 271 5.54 7.36 10.27
N PRO A 272 6.40 8.21 10.88
CA PRO A 272 6.67 9.54 10.35
C PRO A 272 7.13 9.45 8.90
N ARG A 273 6.61 10.35 8.06
CA ARG A 273 7.12 10.44 6.67
C ARG A 273 8.60 10.86 6.72
N PRO A 274 9.47 10.28 5.87
CA PRO A 274 10.82 10.81 5.71
C PRO A 274 10.71 12.29 5.33
N ARG A 275 11.46 13.15 6.01
CA ARG A 275 11.60 14.54 5.55
C ARG A 275 12.29 14.51 4.20
N ALA A 276 11.73 15.23 3.24
CA ALA A 276 12.32 15.40 1.92
C ALA A 276 13.71 16.04 2.00
#